data_7e7230f8fc599bcfafa25e979a70a851
#
_entry.id   7e7230f8fc599bcfafa25e979a70a851
#
_cell.length_a   1.000
_cell.length_b   1.000
_cell.length_c   1.000
_cell.angle_alpha   90.00
_cell.angle_beta   90.00
_cell.angle_gamma   90.00
#
_symmetry.space_group_name_H-M   'P 1'
#
loop_
_entity.id
_entity.type
_entity.pdbx_description
1 polymer ?
#
loop_
_entity_poly.entity_id
_entity_poly.type
_entity_poly.pdbx_seq_one_letter_code
_entity_poly.pdbx_strand_id
1 'polypeptide(L)'
;MLRRWAQTVEALGYDMLTISDHVVVTPDVAEQYPAPFYEPFTTLAWLAGVTERVALGTSVLIVPYRHPLLVARMAANLNQFSGGRLVLGVGVGWARQEFDALGVPFEQRGRLTDEHLGAMRTAWADEDDYQSGPIPIWVGGNTDLGMRRAVRLGDAWHPLRMTLPWLRSAVDRLKAIAQALERPVPALVPRIVLRLTDLPVTGPERRVGEGTIEQVLQDLEELRLLGSETVVLDPFDEDPAETLAPDRAWQALEIVADRWTWTNSTNQGEPQ
;
A
#
# COMPACT_ATOMS: atom_id res chain seq x y z
N MET A 1 -7.74 12.92 15.65
CA MET A 1 -6.61 12.04 15.43
C MET A 1 -6.22 12.00 13.94
N LEU A 2 -7.03 11.50 13.00
CA LEU A 2 -6.69 11.35 11.56
C LEU A 2 -6.16 12.62 10.88
N ARG A 3 -6.78 13.80 11.11
CA ARG A 3 -6.27 15.06 10.56
C ARG A 3 -4.84 15.32 11.02
N ARG A 4 -4.54 15.13 12.31
CA ARG A 4 -3.20 15.31 12.85
C ARG A 4 -2.20 14.34 12.19
N TRP A 5 -2.59 13.07 12.00
CA TRP A 5 -1.79 12.10 11.26
C TRP A 5 -1.41 12.61 9.86
N ALA A 6 -2.41 12.99 9.07
CA ALA A 6 -2.19 13.43 7.69
C ALA A 6 -1.31 14.68 7.62
N GLN A 7 -1.57 15.68 8.48
CA GLN A 7 -0.79 16.91 8.54
C GLN A 7 0.64 16.68 9.06
N THR A 8 0.83 15.76 10.02
CA THR A 8 2.16 15.41 10.53
C THR A 8 2.97 14.69 9.44
N VAL A 9 2.40 13.69 8.77
CA VAL A 9 3.04 12.97 7.66
C VAL A 9 3.47 13.95 6.55
N GLU A 10 2.57 14.86 6.17
CA GLU A 10 2.88 15.89 5.15
C GLU A 10 3.95 16.89 5.62
N ALA A 11 3.95 17.28 6.89
CA ALA A 11 4.94 18.18 7.48
C ALA A 11 6.33 17.54 7.60
N LEU A 12 6.39 16.24 7.87
CA LEU A 12 7.63 15.45 7.90
C LEU A 12 8.23 15.20 6.51
N GLY A 13 7.53 15.57 5.43
CA GLY A 13 8.01 15.43 4.07
C GLY A 13 7.77 14.04 3.46
N TYR A 14 6.91 13.23 4.05
CA TYR A 14 6.47 11.99 3.40
C TYR A 14 5.61 12.29 2.16
N ASP A 15 5.77 11.47 1.13
CA ASP A 15 5.08 11.67 -0.15
C ASP A 15 3.69 11.04 -0.18
N MET A 16 3.38 10.11 0.74
CA MET A 16 2.13 9.34 0.70
C MET A 16 1.62 8.99 2.10
N LEU A 17 0.29 8.92 2.21
CA LEU A 17 -0.44 8.34 3.33
C LEU A 17 -1.37 7.26 2.82
N THR A 18 -1.32 6.08 3.44
CA THR A 18 -2.19 4.94 3.08
C THR A 18 -3.06 4.51 4.24
N ILE A 19 -4.24 3.96 3.92
CA ILE A 19 -5.13 3.33 4.90
C ILE A 19 -5.52 1.92 4.47
N SER A 20 -5.80 1.07 5.44
CA SER A 20 -6.29 -0.30 5.22
C SER A 20 -7.81 -0.34 5.09
N ASP A 21 -8.34 -1.45 4.57
CA ASP A 21 -9.77 -1.65 4.34
C ASP A 21 -10.29 -2.86 5.14
N HIS A 22 -11.17 -2.57 6.10
CA HIS A 22 -12.08 -3.55 6.71
C HIS A 22 -13.45 -2.89 6.86
N VAL A 23 -14.49 -3.57 6.39
CA VAL A 23 -15.87 -3.07 6.41
C VAL A 23 -16.60 -3.52 7.67
N VAL A 24 -16.35 -4.78 8.06
CA VAL A 24 -16.94 -5.38 9.27
C VAL A 24 -15.81 -5.94 10.11
N VAL A 25 -15.64 -5.42 11.32
CA VAL A 25 -14.63 -5.94 12.27
C VAL A 25 -15.16 -7.22 12.90
N THR A 26 -14.95 -8.32 12.21
CA THR A 26 -15.30 -9.66 12.65
C THR A 26 -14.26 -10.19 13.66
N PRO A 27 -14.53 -11.26 14.43
CA PRO A 27 -13.59 -11.80 15.40
C PRO A 27 -12.19 -12.10 14.84
N ASP A 28 -12.09 -12.66 13.64
CA ASP A 28 -10.81 -12.95 12.98
C ASP A 28 -10.05 -11.65 12.59
N VAL A 29 -10.76 -10.57 12.28
CA VAL A 29 -10.15 -9.24 12.07
C VAL A 29 -9.73 -8.64 13.41
N ALA A 30 -10.61 -8.66 14.43
CA ALA A 30 -10.36 -8.05 15.73
C ALA A 30 -9.17 -8.69 16.48
N GLU A 31 -8.90 -9.98 16.24
CA GLU A 31 -7.75 -10.68 16.81
C GLU A 31 -6.41 -10.12 16.31
N GLN A 32 -6.36 -9.66 15.06
CA GLN A 32 -5.13 -9.14 14.45
C GLN A 32 -5.07 -7.61 14.47
N TYR A 33 -6.22 -6.97 14.29
CA TYR A 33 -6.32 -5.53 14.15
C TYR A 33 -7.50 -5.00 14.97
N PRO A 34 -7.26 -4.22 16.01
CA PRO A 34 -8.34 -3.65 16.81
C PRO A 34 -9.07 -2.54 16.07
N ALA A 35 -10.35 -2.43 16.32
CA ALA A 35 -11.13 -1.26 15.90
C ALA A 35 -10.59 0.02 16.56
N PRO A 36 -10.83 1.21 15.97
CA PRO A 36 -11.76 1.46 14.88
C PRO A 36 -11.13 1.35 13.49
N PHE A 37 -11.88 0.81 12.53
CA PHE A 37 -11.62 0.96 11.10
C PHE A 37 -12.54 2.00 10.49
N TYR A 38 -12.01 2.77 9.57
CA TYR A 38 -12.75 3.76 8.83
C TYR A 38 -12.84 3.34 7.36
N GLU A 39 -14.00 3.54 6.74
CA GLU A 39 -14.19 3.22 5.33
C GLU A 39 -13.22 4.05 4.46
N PRO A 40 -12.42 3.41 3.60
CA PRO A 40 -11.29 4.07 2.96
C PRO A 40 -11.66 5.24 2.05
N PHE A 41 -12.67 5.11 1.18
CA PHE A 41 -13.01 6.20 0.26
C PHE A 41 -13.56 7.43 0.99
N THR A 42 -14.42 7.22 1.99
CA THR A 42 -14.95 8.31 2.82
C THR A 42 -13.83 9.02 3.57
N THR A 43 -12.91 8.25 4.16
CA THR A 43 -11.79 8.79 4.92
C THR A 43 -10.80 9.53 4.04
N LEU A 44 -10.40 8.94 2.91
CA LEU A 44 -9.44 9.56 2.00
C LEU A 44 -10.04 10.80 1.31
N ALA A 45 -11.35 10.81 0.99
CA ALA A 45 -12.00 12.01 0.46
C ALA A 45 -11.98 13.17 1.46
N TRP A 46 -12.20 12.87 2.75
CA TRP A 46 -12.07 13.87 3.79
C TRP A 46 -10.62 14.33 3.98
N LEU A 47 -9.64 13.41 3.92
CA LEU A 47 -8.22 13.73 4.00
C LEU A 47 -7.75 14.57 2.79
N ALA A 48 -8.30 14.35 1.60
CA ALA A 48 -8.02 15.16 0.42
C ALA A 48 -8.32 16.65 0.64
N GLY A 49 -9.37 16.96 1.42
CA GLY A 49 -9.73 18.33 1.78
C GLY A 49 -8.90 18.97 2.89
N VAL A 50 -8.00 18.23 3.55
CA VAL A 50 -7.18 18.72 4.67
C VAL A 50 -5.68 18.53 4.46
N THR A 51 -5.27 18.05 3.29
CA THR A 51 -3.88 17.87 2.83
C THR A 51 -3.70 18.51 1.46
N GLU A 52 -2.48 18.93 1.12
CA GLU A 52 -2.19 19.66 -0.12
C GLU A 52 -1.29 18.88 -1.09
N ARG A 53 -0.31 18.13 -0.57
CA ARG A 53 0.75 17.52 -1.39
C ARG A 53 0.78 15.99 -1.30
N VAL A 54 0.57 15.45 -0.11
CA VAL A 54 0.70 14.02 0.15
C VAL A 54 -0.28 13.22 -0.71
N ALA A 55 0.23 12.22 -1.41
CA ALA A 55 -0.60 11.26 -2.12
C ALA A 55 -1.44 10.45 -1.12
N LEU A 56 -2.63 10.07 -1.53
CA LEU A 56 -3.60 9.37 -0.71
C LEU A 56 -3.86 8.00 -1.31
N GLY A 57 -3.71 6.95 -0.51
CA GLY A 57 -3.85 5.60 -1.06
C GLY A 57 -4.49 4.61 -0.11
N THR A 58 -4.78 3.45 -0.67
CA THR A 58 -5.19 2.27 0.10
C THR A 58 -4.05 1.26 0.16
N SER A 59 -3.88 0.58 1.31
CA SER A 59 -2.91 -0.49 1.47
C SER A 59 -3.46 -1.60 2.37
N VAL A 60 -4.44 -2.38 1.86
CA VAL A 60 -5.00 -2.37 0.50
C VAL A 60 -6.51 -2.35 0.55
N LEU A 61 -7.18 -1.84 -0.48
CA LEU A 61 -8.61 -2.01 -0.70
C LEU A 61 -8.91 -3.47 -1.01
N ILE A 62 -9.87 -4.07 -0.33
CA ILE A 62 -10.33 -5.43 -0.62
C ILE A 62 -11.36 -5.38 -1.76
N VAL A 63 -10.88 -5.62 -2.97
CA VAL A 63 -11.65 -5.41 -4.20
C VAL A 63 -13.00 -6.12 -4.23
N PRO A 64 -13.13 -7.40 -3.78
CA PRO A 64 -14.40 -8.11 -3.83
C PRO A 64 -15.50 -7.57 -2.91
N TYR A 65 -15.18 -6.72 -1.93
CA TYR A 65 -16.18 -6.26 -0.95
C TYR A 65 -17.22 -5.28 -1.53
N ARG A 66 -16.94 -4.67 -2.69
CA ARG A 66 -17.80 -3.64 -3.28
C ARG A 66 -18.04 -3.90 -4.77
N HIS A 67 -19.15 -3.38 -5.27
CA HIS A 67 -19.45 -3.44 -6.70
C HIS A 67 -18.39 -2.63 -7.50
N PRO A 68 -17.78 -3.19 -8.57
CA PRO A 68 -16.64 -2.56 -9.26
C PRO A 68 -16.95 -1.18 -9.85
N LEU A 69 -18.14 -0.98 -10.41
CA LEU A 69 -18.52 0.33 -10.97
C LEU A 69 -18.72 1.39 -9.88
N LEU A 70 -19.16 0.99 -8.68
CA LEU A 70 -19.21 1.90 -7.54
C LEU A 70 -17.78 2.29 -7.10
N VAL A 71 -16.88 1.32 -7.00
CA VAL A 71 -15.45 1.57 -6.69
C VAL A 71 -14.83 2.48 -7.75
N ALA A 72 -15.08 2.21 -9.04
CA ALA A 72 -14.58 3.03 -10.13
C ALA A 72 -15.03 4.50 -9.99
N ARG A 73 -16.32 4.73 -9.69
CA ARG A 73 -16.88 6.08 -9.50
C ARG A 73 -16.28 6.77 -8.27
N MET A 74 -16.21 6.08 -7.13
CA MET A 74 -15.62 6.64 -5.91
C MET A 74 -14.15 6.99 -6.10
N ALA A 75 -13.38 6.12 -6.75
CA ALA A 75 -11.96 6.37 -7.03
C ALA A 75 -11.77 7.56 -7.99
N ALA A 76 -12.57 7.65 -9.06
CA ALA A 76 -12.54 8.80 -9.97
C ALA A 76 -12.82 10.12 -9.24
N ASN A 77 -13.90 10.16 -8.44
CA ASN A 77 -14.23 11.35 -7.66
C ASN A 77 -13.12 11.72 -6.67
N LEU A 78 -12.60 10.74 -5.93
CA LEU A 78 -11.51 10.97 -4.99
C LEU A 78 -10.25 11.48 -5.70
N ASN A 79 -9.92 10.93 -6.87
CA ASN A 79 -8.79 11.40 -7.66
C ASN A 79 -8.97 12.87 -8.09
N GLN A 80 -10.17 13.24 -8.53
CA GLN A 80 -10.51 14.64 -8.85
C GLN A 80 -10.42 15.55 -7.60
N PHE A 81 -11.05 15.16 -6.48
CA PHE A 81 -11.06 15.95 -5.25
C PHE A 81 -9.66 16.15 -4.65
N SER A 82 -8.79 15.18 -4.84
CA SER A 82 -7.40 15.27 -4.39
C SER A 82 -6.47 15.96 -5.38
N GLY A 83 -6.94 16.35 -6.58
CA GLY A 83 -6.09 16.93 -7.63
C GLY A 83 -5.11 15.92 -8.24
N GLY A 84 -5.55 14.66 -8.43
CA GLY A 84 -4.75 13.61 -9.06
C GLY A 84 -3.80 12.88 -8.11
N ARG A 85 -4.03 12.96 -6.79
CA ARG A 85 -3.16 12.37 -5.76
C ARG A 85 -3.55 10.96 -5.32
N LEU A 86 -4.57 10.32 -5.94
CA LEU A 86 -5.01 8.98 -5.54
C LEU A 86 -4.08 7.89 -6.08
N VAL A 87 -3.76 6.93 -5.21
CA VAL A 87 -3.17 5.64 -5.55
C VAL A 87 -4.04 4.52 -4.99
N LEU A 88 -4.41 3.55 -5.81
CA LEU A 88 -5.28 2.47 -5.40
C LEU A 88 -4.47 1.18 -5.17
N GLY A 89 -4.03 0.95 -3.94
CA GLY A 89 -3.51 -0.34 -3.52
C GLY A 89 -4.65 -1.34 -3.34
N VAL A 90 -4.56 -2.51 -3.96
CA VAL A 90 -5.65 -3.48 -4.03
C VAL A 90 -5.23 -4.87 -3.57
N GLY A 91 -6.15 -5.60 -2.95
CA GLY A 91 -5.93 -6.96 -2.48
C GLY A 91 -7.15 -7.85 -2.65
N VAL A 92 -6.94 -9.16 -2.49
CA VAL A 92 -8.01 -10.17 -2.60
C VAL A 92 -8.77 -10.39 -1.28
N GLY A 93 -8.21 -9.95 -0.15
CA GLY A 93 -8.76 -10.20 1.18
C GLY A 93 -8.41 -11.57 1.76
N TRP A 94 -8.46 -11.67 3.09
CA TRP A 94 -8.12 -12.87 3.86
C TRP A 94 -9.15 -13.25 4.92
N ALA A 95 -9.91 -12.30 5.44
CA ALA A 95 -10.84 -12.46 6.56
C ALA A 95 -12.13 -13.17 6.10
N ARG A 96 -12.17 -14.51 6.24
CA ARG A 96 -13.33 -15.32 5.80
C ARG A 96 -14.63 -14.85 6.42
N GLN A 97 -14.64 -14.57 7.72
CA GLN A 97 -15.87 -14.15 8.42
C GLN A 97 -16.41 -12.82 7.88
N GLU A 98 -15.53 -11.91 7.46
CA GLU A 98 -15.92 -10.65 6.85
C GLU A 98 -16.54 -10.86 5.44
N PHE A 99 -15.98 -11.78 4.64
CA PHE A 99 -16.59 -12.19 3.36
C PHE A 99 -17.99 -12.76 3.58
N ASP A 100 -18.15 -13.64 4.57
CA ASP A 100 -19.45 -14.26 4.91
C ASP A 100 -20.46 -13.19 5.36
N ALA A 101 -20.05 -12.24 6.20
CA ALA A 101 -20.88 -11.14 6.66
C ALA A 101 -21.33 -10.22 5.53
N LEU A 102 -20.50 -10.03 4.51
CA LEU A 102 -20.80 -9.22 3.32
C LEU A 102 -21.55 -10.01 2.22
N GLY A 103 -21.77 -11.32 2.40
CA GLY A 103 -22.39 -12.16 1.40
C GLY A 103 -21.54 -12.39 0.15
N VAL A 104 -20.22 -12.23 0.25
CA VAL A 104 -19.28 -12.38 -0.86
C VAL A 104 -18.62 -13.76 -0.81
N PRO A 105 -18.63 -14.57 -1.89
CA PRO A 105 -18.08 -15.91 -1.86
C PRO A 105 -16.56 -15.90 -1.74
N PHE A 106 -16.04 -16.25 -0.56
CA PHE A 106 -14.62 -16.25 -0.20
C PHE A 106 -13.75 -17.02 -1.20
N GLU A 107 -14.20 -18.20 -1.64
CA GLU A 107 -13.44 -19.07 -2.55
C GLU A 107 -13.26 -18.45 -3.94
N GLN A 108 -14.10 -17.49 -4.30
CA GLN A 108 -14.05 -16.79 -5.58
C GLN A 108 -13.29 -15.47 -5.53
N ARG A 109 -12.77 -15.07 -4.36
CA ARG A 109 -12.18 -13.74 -4.15
C ARG A 109 -11.10 -13.36 -5.17
N GLY A 110 -10.25 -14.33 -5.57
CA GLY A 110 -9.21 -14.09 -6.57
C GLY A 110 -9.78 -13.79 -7.96
N ARG A 111 -10.78 -14.59 -8.40
CA ARG A 111 -11.48 -14.38 -9.67
C ARG A 111 -12.25 -13.06 -9.67
N LEU A 112 -13.00 -12.80 -8.61
CA LEU A 112 -13.75 -11.54 -8.44
C LEU A 112 -12.81 -10.32 -8.48
N THR A 113 -11.64 -10.42 -7.85
CA THR A 113 -10.64 -9.33 -7.92
C THR A 113 -10.22 -9.06 -9.36
N ASP A 114 -9.90 -10.10 -10.13
CA ASP A 114 -9.47 -9.95 -11.53
C ASP A 114 -10.58 -9.34 -12.40
N GLU A 115 -11.82 -9.82 -12.25
CA GLU A 115 -12.99 -9.31 -12.97
C GLU A 115 -13.30 -7.86 -12.61
N HIS A 116 -13.28 -7.53 -11.31
CA HIS A 116 -13.57 -6.18 -10.83
C HIS A 116 -12.50 -5.17 -11.27
N LEU A 117 -11.22 -5.52 -11.22
CA LEU A 117 -10.15 -4.66 -11.72
C LEU A 117 -10.30 -4.41 -13.23
N GLY A 118 -10.65 -5.44 -13.99
CA GLY A 118 -10.95 -5.29 -15.42
C GLY A 118 -12.12 -4.34 -15.68
N ALA A 119 -13.22 -4.50 -14.93
CA ALA A 119 -14.40 -3.63 -15.03
C ALA A 119 -14.09 -2.16 -14.65
N MET A 120 -13.28 -1.94 -13.61
CA MET A 120 -12.86 -0.58 -13.20
C MET A 120 -12.01 0.08 -14.29
N ARG A 121 -11.01 -0.63 -14.85
CA ARG A 121 -10.19 -0.09 -15.95
C ARG A 121 -11.02 0.22 -17.20
N THR A 122 -12.01 -0.61 -17.53
CA THR A 122 -12.93 -0.37 -18.63
C THR A 122 -13.78 0.88 -18.37
N ALA A 123 -14.27 1.04 -17.14
CA ALA A 123 -15.05 2.21 -16.76
C ALA A 123 -14.22 3.52 -16.85
N TRP A 124 -12.97 3.48 -16.38
CA TRP A 124 -12.07 4.66 -16.44
C TRP A 124 -11.60 5.00 -17.86
N ALA A 125 -11.69 4.08 -18.81
CA ALA A 125 -11.42 4.37 -20.22
C ALA A 125 -12.52 5.24 -20.88
N ASP A 126 -13.68 5.37 -20.25
CA ASP A 126 -14.73 6.31 -20.63
C ASP A 126 -14.50 7.66 -19.93
N GLU A 127 -13.65 8.48 -20.56
CA GLU A 127 -13.28 9.80 -20.02
C GLU A 127 -14.46 10.79 -20.00
N ASP A 128 -15.46 10.61 -20.87
CA ASP A 128 -16.64 11.48 -20.90
C ASP A 128 -17.52 11.26 -19.65
N ASP A 129 -17.62 10.02 -19.16
CA ASP A 129 -18.42 9.70 -17.96
C ASP A 129 -17.60 9.83 -16.67
N TYR A 130 -16.39 9.26 -16.63
CA TYR A 130 -15.64 9.14 -15.36
C TYR A 130 -14.68 10.30 -15.10
N GLN A 131 -14.06 10.87 -16.12
CA GLN A 131 -13.04 11.94 -15.99
C GLN A 131 -12.02 11.61 -14.89
N SER A 132 -11.61 10.34 -14.84
CA SER A 132 -10.86 9.82 -13.72
C SER A 132 -9.42 10.34 -13.68
N GLY A 133 -8.86 10.65 -14.84
CA GLY A 133 -7.42 10.77 -15.00
C GLY A 133 -6.70 9.44 -14.67
N PRO A 134 -5.39 9.41 -14.66
CA PRO A 134 -4.62 8.22 -14.32
C PRO A 134 -4.76 7.90 -12.82
N ILE A 135 -5.17 6.66 -12.51
CA ILE A 135 -5.20 6.12 -11.14
C ILE A 135 -4.28 4.90 -11.09
N PRO A 136 -3.08 5.01 -10.48
CA PRO A 136 -2.16 3.88 -10.35
C PRO A 136 -2.78 2.77 -9.49
N ILE A 137 -2.63 1.51 -9.94
CA ILE A 137 -3.08 0.32 -9.21
C ILE A 137 -1.86 -0.45 -8.70
N TRP A 138 -1.73 -0.56 -7.37
CA TRP A 138 -0.72 -1.40 -6.73
C TRP A 138 -1.35 -2.70 -6.26
N VAL A 139 -0.86 -3.83 -6.74
CA VAL A 139 -1.44 -5.13 -6.41
C VAL A 139 -0.70 -5.77 -5.25
N GLY A 140 -1.40 -5.95 -4.12
CA GLY A 140 -0.90 -6.59 -2.92
C GLY A 140 -0.86 -8.11 -3.01
N GLY A 141 -0.01 -8.69 -2.17
CA GLY A 141 0.09 -10.12 -1.95
C GLY A 141 1.45 -10.72 -2.30
N ASN A 142 1.84 -11.73 -1.48
CA ASN A 142 3.17 -12.35 -1.52
C ASN A 142 3.22 -13.66 -2.31
N THR A 143 2.11 -14.07 -2.93
CA THR A 143 2.02 -15.31 -3.70
C THR A 143 2.29 -15.10 -5.19
N ASP A 144 2.67 -16.15 -5.90
CA ASP A 144 2.83 -16.12 -7.36
C ASP A 144 1.52 -15.69 -8.09
N LEU A 145 0.35 -16.02 -7.52
CA LEU A 145 -0.93 -15.53 -8.05
C LEU A 145 -1.07 -14.01 -7.90
N GLY A 146 -0.62 -13.45 -6.77
CA GLY A 146 -0.55 -12.00 -6.56
C GLY A 146 0.42 -11.33 -7.55
N MET A 147 1.61 -11.90 -7.75
CA MET A 147 2.60 -11.41 -8.72
C MET A 147 2.06 -11.46 -10.15
N ARG A 148 1.41 -12.57 -10.57
CA ARG A 148 0.76 -12.68 -11.88
C ARG A 148 -0.33 -11.62 -12.07
N ARG A 149 -1.11 -11.34 -11.02
CA ARG A 149 -2.12 -10.28 -11.05
C ARG A 149 -1.47 -8.90 -11.20
N ALA A 150 -0.40 -8.62 -10.46
CA ALA A 150 0.35 -7.38 -10.60
C ALA A 150 0.87 -7.16 -12.03
N VAL A 151 1.45 -8.19 -12.64
CA VAL A 151 1.94 -8.15 -14.03
C VAL A 151 0.81 -7.94 -15.05
N ARG A 152 -0.38 -8.50 -14.80
CA ARG A 152 -1.49 -8.44 -15.77
C ARG A 152 -2.36 -7.21 -15.63
N LEU A 153 -2.57 -6.74 -14.40
CA LEU A 153 -3.63 -5.77 -14.06
C LEU A 153 -3.14 -4.61 -13.20
N GLY A 154 -1.90 -4.65 -12.70
CA GLY A 154 -1.33 -3.63 -11.84
C GLY A 154 -0.32 -2.75 -12.56
N ASP A 155 0.01 -1.62 -11.94
CA ASP A 155 1.12 -0.75 -12.30
C ASP A 155 2.31 -1.01 -11.36
N ALA A 156 2.03 -1.55 -10.14
CA ALA A 156 3.05 -1.98 -9.20
C ALA A 156 2.68 -3.29 -8.49
N TRP A 157 3.71 -4.01 -8.04
CA TRP A 157 3.58 -5.09 -7.07
C TRP A 157 3.86 -4.56 -5.67
N HIS A 158 2.94 -4.86 -4.74
CA HIS A 158 2.92 -4.32 -3.38
C HIS A 158 3.00 -5.44 -2.32
N PRO A 159 4.19 -6.07 -2.12
CA PRO A 159 4.41 -7.09 -1.11
C PRO A 159 4.44 -6.49 0.29
N LEU A 160 4.17 -7.31 1.31
CA LEU A 160 4.17 -6.87 2.72
C LEU A 160 4.84 -7.88 3.65
N ARG A 161 5.36 -7.37 4.80
CA ARG A 161 5.88 -8.19 5.92
C ARG A 161 6.86 -9.27 5.48
N MET A 162 7.85 -8.92 4.65
CA MET A 162 8.81 -9.85 4.10
C MET A 162 10.20 -9.73 4.76
N THR A 163 11.00 -10.79 4.63
CA THR A 163 12.45 -10.74 4.87
C THR A 163 13.19 -10.33 3.59
N LEU A 164 14.37 -9.76 3.72
CA LEU A 164 15.16 -9.30 2.57
C LEU A 164 15.57 -10.47 1.62
N PRO A 165 16.01 -11.64 2.14
CA PRO A 165 16.32 -12.79 1.27
C PRO A 165 15.09 -13.28 0.47
N TRP A 166 13.93 -13.33 1.12
CA TRP A 166 12.67 -13.69 0.45
C TRP A 166 12.34 -12.68 -0.67
N LEU A 167 12.44 -11.37 -0.39
CA LEU A 167 12.11 -10.33 -1.35
C LEU A 167 13.01 -10.38 -2.58
N ARG A 168 14.33 -10.58 -2.41
CA ARG A 168 15.28 -10.74 -3.54
C ARG A 168 14.84 -11.90 -4.45
N SER A 169 14.58 -13.07 -3.87
CA SER A 169 14.07 -14.23 -4.62
C SER A 169 12.71 -13.96 -5.27
N ALA A 170 11.84 -13.21 -4.61
CA ALA A 170 10.52 -12.87 -5.11
C ALA A 170 10.57 -11.89 -6.30
N VAL A 171 11.49 -10.93 -6.28
CA VAL A 171 11.74 -10.02 -7.42
C VAL A 171 12.21 -10.79 -8.65
N ASP A 172 13.08 -11.78 -8.48
CA ASP A 172 13.51 -12.62 -9.62
C ASP A 172 12.34 -13.45 -10.17
N ARG A 173 11.48 -14.00 -9.31
CA ARG A 173 10.25 -14.68 -9.75
C ARG A 173 9.29 -13.72 -10.47
N LEU A 174 9.12 -12.48 -9.97
CA LEU A 174 8.28 -11.48 -10.61
C LEU A 174 8.77 -11.18 -12.04
N LYS A 175 10.08 -11.00 -12.23
CA LYS A 175 10.71 -10.80 -13.54
C LYS A 175 10.46 -12.00 -14.47
N ALA A 176 10.62 -13.23 -13.97
CA ALA A 176 10.35 -14.44 -14.73
C ALA A 176 8.87 -14.57 -15.14
N ILE A 177 7.94 -14.22 -14.24
CA ILE A 177 6.50 -14.18 -14.52
C ILE A 177 6.19 -13.13 -15.60
N ALA A 178 6.75 -11.94 -15.50
CA ALA A 178 6.56 -10.87 -16.47
C ALA A 178 7.07 -11.28 -17.86
N GLN A 179 8.25 -11.88 -17.93
CA GLN A 179 8.82 -12.44 -19.16
C GLN A 179 7.92 -13.52 -19.77
N ALA A 180 7.45 -14.47 -18.96
CA ALA A 180 6.58 -15.56 -19.42
C ALA A 180 5.21 -15.07 -19.92
N LEU A 181 4.76 -13.91 -19.45
CA LEU A 181 3.51 -13.27 -19.87
C LEU A 181 3.70 -12.22 -20.97
N GLU A 182 4.94 -12.01 -21.43
CA GLU A 182 5.31 -10.98 -22.42
C GLU A 182 4.80 -9.58 -22.01
N ARG A 183 4.97 -9.24 -20.73
CA ARG A 183 4.53 -7.97 -20.13
C ARG A 183 5.70 -7.26 -19.47
N PRO A 184 5.64 -5.93 -19.34
CA PRO A 184 6.61 -5.19 -18.53
C PRO A 184 6.57 -5.66 -17.07
N VAL A 185 7.71 -5.57 -16.40
CA VAL A 185 7.80 -5.81 -14.95
C VAL A 185 7.13 -4.63 -14.24
N PRO A 186 6.12 -4.87 -13.40
CA PRO A 186 5.51 -3.79 -12.62
C PRO A 186 6.51 -3.19 -11.63
N ALA A 187 6.30 -1.93 -11.23
CA ALA A 187 7.11 -1.29 -10.21
C ALA A 187 7.08 -2.09 -8.89
N LEU A 188 8.16 -2.04 -8.13
CA LEU A 188 8.25 -2.64 -6.79
C LEU A 188 7.91 -1.58 -5.74
N VAL A 189 6.81 -1.76 -5.01
CA VAL A 189 6.39 -0.86 -3.93
C VAL A 189 6.12 -1.69 -2.66
N PRO A 190 7.14 -2.04 -1.89
CA PRO A 190 6.97 -2.86 -0.70
C PRO A 190 6.35 -2.06 0.46
N ARG A 191 5.47 -2.72 1.24
CA ARG A 191 5.05 -2.27 2.56
C ARG A 191 5.87 -3.00 3.61
N ILE A 192 6.74 -2.27 4.29
CA ILE A 192 7.62 -2.81 5.32
C ILE A 192 7.13 -2.43 6.71
N VAL A 193 7.44 -3.23 7.70
CA VAL A 193 7.21 -2.84 9.10
C VAL A 193 8.14 -1.69 9.44
N LEU A 194 7.71 -0.78 10.29
CA LEU A 194 8.59 0.22 10.89
C LEU A 194 8.62 -0.01 12.40
N ARG A 195 9.55 -0.86 12.84
CA ARG A 195 9.72 -1.24 14.22
C ARG A 195 11.12 -0.95 14.69
N LEU A 196 11.31 0.20 15.34
CA LEU A 196 12.61 0.60 15.89
C LEU A 196 12.88 -0.09 17.22
N THR A 197 14.10 -0.59 17.38
CA THR A 197 14.60 -1.24 18.60
C THR A 197 15.92 -0.62 19.03
N ASP A 198 16.23 -0.67 20.34
CA ASP A 198 17.50 -0.17 20.87
C ASP A 198 18.69 -1.08 20.51
N LEU A 199 18.43 -2.37 20.32
CA LEU A 199 19.43 -3.37 19.98
C LEU A 199 19.15 -3.95 18.59
N PRO A 200 20.22 -4.36 17.87
CA PRO A 200 20.06 -4.99 16.56
C PRO A 200 19.19 -6.25 16.63
N VAL A 201 18.24 -6.35 15.72
CA VAL A 201 17.49 -7.59 15.47
C VAL A 201 18.27 -8.45 14.49
N THR A 202 18.49 -9.71 14.83
CA THR A 202 19.26 -10.67 14.03
C THR A 202 18.46 -11.93 13.77
N GLY A 203 18.87 -12.69 12.76
CA GLY A 203 18.25 -13.97 12.43
C GLY A 203 17.57 -13.98 11.05
N PRO A 204 17.25 -15.18 10.53
CA PRO A 204 16.71 -15.34 9.18
C PRO A 204 15.28 -14.82 9.02
N GLU A 205 14.53 -14.72 10.13
CA GLU A 205 13.15 -14.27 10.16
C GLU A 205 13.01 -12.74 10.34
N ARG A 206 14.13 -12.01 10.45
CA ARG A 206 14.10 -10.55 10.59
C ARG A 206 13.38 -9.94 9.38
N ARG A 207 12.33 -9.22 9.64
CA ARG A 207 11.57 -8.50 8.59
C ARG A 207 12.30 -7.22 8.18
N VAL A 208 12.11 -6.83 6.95
CA VAL A 208 12.59 -5.54 6.43
C VAL A 208 11.89 -4.41 7.21
N GLY A 209 12.69 -3.46 7.71
CA GLY A 209 12.20 -2.34 8.53
C GLY A 209 12.15 -2.61 10.04
N GLU A 210 12.65 -3.76 10.50
CA GLU A 210 12.68 -4.15 11.90
C GLU A 210 14.13 -4.07 12.43
N GLY A 211 14.37 -3.37 13.54
CA GLY A 211 15.70 -3.27 14.17
C GLY A 211 16.11 -1.86 14.55
N THR A 212 17.43 -1.63 14.73
CA THR A 212 17.92 -0.28 15.00
C THR A 212 17.69 0.64 13.79
N ILE A 213 17.78 1.95 14.01
CA ILE A 213 17.61 2.91 12.90
C ILE A 213 18.63 2.65 11.78
N GLU A 214 19.87 2.26 12.11
CA GLU A 214 20.90 1.92 11.13
C GLU A 214 20.50 0.71 10.28
N GLN A 215 19.87 -0.31 10.90
CA GLN A 215 19.36 -1.47 10.17
C GLN A 215 18.20 -1.09 9.24
N VAL A 216 17.30 -0.22 9.71
CA VAL A 216 16.17 0.27 8.88
C VAL A 216 16.67 1.09 7.70
N LEU A 217 17.64 2.00 7.92
CA LEU A 217 18.26 2.78 6.84
C LEU A 217 18.99 1.88 5.83
N GLN A 218 19.68 0.84 6.30
CA GLN A 218 20.31 -0.15 5.43
C GLN A 218 19.24 -0.93 4.62
N ASP A 219 18.11 -1.30 5.22
CA ASP A 219 17.01 -1.96 4.52
C ASP A 219 16.44 -1.06 3.41
N LEU A 220 16.25 0.23 3.68
CA LEU A 220 15.77 1.18 2.68
C LEU A 220 16.74 1.28 1.49
N GLU A 221 18.04 1.31 1.74
CA GLU A 221 19.04 1.32 0.68
C GLU A 221 19.03 0.00 -0.12
N GLU A 222 18.87 -1.14 0.53
CA GLU A 222 18.73 -2.44 -0.15
C GLU A 222 17.46 -2.48 -1.04
N LEU A 223 16.35 -1.90 -0.58
CA LEU A 223 15.13 -1.78 -1.39
C LEU A 223 15.35 -0.89 -2.61
N ARG A 224 16.06 0.24 -2.45
CA ARG A 224 16.44 1.12 -3.56
C ARG A 224 17.30 0.38 -4.59
N LEU A 225 18.28 -0.41 -4.15
CA LEU A 225 19.13 -1.23 -5.03
C LEU A 225 18.33 -2.34 -5.75
N LEU A 226 17.22 -2.80 -5.18
CA LEU A 226 16.30 -3.73 -5.83
C LEU A 226 15.36 -3.04 -6.85
N GLY A 227 15.46 -1.72 -7.00
CA GLY A 227 14.66 -0.93 -7.94
C GLY A 227 13.33 -0.43 -7.38
N SER A 228 13.20 -0.38 -6.04
CA SER A 228 12.03 0.25 -5.41
C SER A 228 12.23 1.77 -5.36
N GLU A 229 11.31 2.51 -5.95
CA GLU A 229 11.28 3.98 -5.90
C GLU A 229 10.33 4.50 -4.82
N THR A 230 9.48 3.65 -4.29
CA THR A 230 8.52 3.97 -3.24
C THR A 230 8.46 2.83 -2.22
N VAL A 231 8.52 3.18 -0.94
CA VAL A 231 8.39 2.25 0.19
C VAL A 231 7.30 2.76 1.12
N VAL A 232 6.35 1.89 1.46
CA VAL A 232 5.33 2.20 2.47
C VAL A 232 5.84 1.72 3.83
N LEU A 233 6.01 2.65 4.76
CA LEU A 233 6.37 2.37 6.15
C LEU A 233 5.12 2.09 6.97
N ASP A 234 5.04 0.91 7.56
CA ASP A 234 3.93 0.49 8.41
C ASP A 234 4.38 0.50 9.88
N PRO A 235 4.07 1.55 10.65
CA PRO A 235 4.47 1.64 12.04
C PRO A 235 3.58 0.83 13.00
N PHE A 236 2.67 0.02 12.48
CA PHE A 236 1.84 -0.87 13.28
C PHE A 236 2.68 -2.02 13.85
N ASP A 237 2.81 -2.07 15.15
CA ASP A 237 3.68 -3.00 15.88
C ASP A 237 2.98 -4.33 16.27
N GLU A 238 1.89 -4.69 15.59
CA GLU A 238 1.12 -5.92 15.84
C GLU A 238 0.54 -6.02 17.28
N ASP A 239 0.72 -4.98 18.11
CA ASP A 239 0.06 -4.85 19.40
C ASP A 239 -1.22 -4.02 19.24
N PRO A 240 -2.39 -4.61 19.46
CA PRO A 240 -3.66 -3.89 19.42
C PRO A 240 -3.72 -2.65 20.31
N ALA A 241 -3.07 -2.66 21.46
CA ALA A 241 -3.06 -1.52 22.37
C ALA A 241 -2.31 -0.30 21.80
N GLU A 242 -1.26 -0.53 21.03
CA GLU A 242 -0.44 0.54 20.45
C GLU A 242 -1.12 1.26 19.29
N THR A 243 -2.06 0.62 18.62
CA THR A 243 -2.85 1.27 17.54
C THR A 243 -3.64 2.47 18.06
N LEU A 244 -4.04 2.44 19.32
CA LEU A 244 -4.76 3.53 19.98
C LEU A 244 -3.83 4.57 20.61
N ALA A 245 -2.52 4.28 20.71
CA ALA A 245 -1.50 5.14 21.32
C ALA A 245 -0.36 5.40 20.30
N PRO A 246 -0.57 6.28 19.30
CA PRO A 246 0.31 6.41 18.13
C PRO A 246 1.64 7.13 18.41
N ASP A 247 1.98 7.48 19.64
CA ASP A 247 3.17 8.28 19.95
C ASP A 247 4.47 7.58 19.52
N ARG A 248 4.60 6.27 19.73
CA ARG A 248 5.77 5.48 19.24
C ARG A 248 5.86 5.48 17.73
N ALA A 249 4.71 5.29 17.05
CA ALA A 249 4.63 5.32 15.59
C ALA A 249 5.07 6.68 15.04
N TRP A 250 4.62 7.78 15.65
CA TRP A 250 5.03 9.12 15.25
C TRP A 250 6.52 9.35 15.47
N GLN A 251 7.04 8.96 16.63
CA GLN A 251 8.47 9.07 16.92
C GLN A 251 9.33 8.27 15.92
N ALA A 252 8.90 7.06 15.56
CA ALA A 252 9.61 6.25 14.57
C ALA A 252 9.62 6.92 13.18
N LEU A 253 8.49 7.48 12.76
CA LEU A 253 8.39 8.22 11.49
C LEU A 253 9.26 9.48 11.51
N GLU A 254 9.27 10.26 12.61
CA GLU A 254 10.12 11.44 12.79
C GLU A 254 11.61 11.06 12.67
N ILE A 255 12.05 10.01 13.39
CA ILE A 255 13.44 9.54 13.34
C ILE A 255 13.87 9.14 11.92
N VAL A 256 12.98 8.42 11.19
CA VAL A 256 13.30 8.04 9.81
C VAL A 256 13.32 9.27 8.90
N ALA A 257 12.37 10.19 9.02
CA ALA A 257 12.34 11.41 8.21
C ALA A 257 13.59 12.28 8.40
N ASP A 258 14.09 12.40 9.65
CA ASP A 258 15.31 13.15 9.96
C ASP A 258 16.59 12.50 9.42
N ARG A 259 16.60 11.19 9.27
CA ARG A 259 17.81 10.40 8.95
C ARG A 259 17.86 9.93 7.49
N TRP A 260 16.72 9.87 6.80
CA TRP A 260 16.61 9.39 5.44
C TRP A 260 16.14 10.47 4.50
N THR A 261 16.98 10.82 3.52
CA THR A 261 16.58 11.63 2.37
C THR A 261 16.56 10.75 1.13
N TRP A 262 15.37 10.52 0.58
CA TRP A 262 15.22 9.83 -0.72
C TRP A 262 15.69 10.76 -1.84
N THR A 263 16.97 10.67 -2.20
CA THR A 263 17.49 11.43 -3.33
C THR A 263 17.05 10.77 -4.64
N ASN A 264 16.08 11.39 -5.31
CA ASN A 264 15.78 11.05 -6.71
C ASN A 264 17.04 11.28 -7.57
N SER A 265 17.66 10.20 -8.03
CA SER A 265 18.85 10.21 -8.90
C SER A 265 18.56 10.67 -10.35
N THR A 266 17.48 11.40 -10.60
CA THR A 266 17.05 11.82 -11.94
C THR A 266 17.15 13.31 -12.21
N ASN A 267 17.91 14.11 -11.41
CA ASN A 267 18.12 15.51 -11.74
C ASN A 267 19.58 15.96 -11.56
N GLN A 268 20.51 15.31 -12.32
CA GLN A 268 21.77 15.94 -12.70
C GLN A 268 21.78 16.08 -14.23
N GLY A 269 20.90 16.94 -14.74
CA GLY A 269 21.05 17.58 -16.03
C GLY A 269 21.85 18.86 -15.82
N GLU A 270 23.10 18.87 -16.29
CA GLU A 270 23.97 20.03 -16.28
C GLU A 270 23.31 21.24 -16.99
N PRO A 271 23.51 22.46 -16.49
CA PRO A 271 23.14 23.64 -17.23
C PRO A 271 24.22 23.89 -18.32
N GLN A 272 23.79 23.96 -19.55
CA GLN A 272 24.51 24.68 -20.62
C GLN A 272 23.97 26.09 -20.76
#